data_da3bdf0ba8867961ed9905ff86746aab
#
_entry.id   da3bdf0ba8867961ed9905ff86746aab
#
_cell.length_a   1.000
_cell.length_b   1.000
_cell.length_c   1.000
_cell.angle_alpha   90.00
_cell.angle_beta   90.00
_cell.angle_gamma   90.00
#
_symmetry.space_group_name_H-M   'P 1'
#
loop_
_entity.id
_entity.type
_entity.pdbx_description
1 polymer ?
#
loop_
_entity_poly.entity_id
_entity_poly.type
_entity_poly.pdbx_seq_one_letter_code
_entity_poly.pdbx_strand_id
1 'polypeptide(L)'
;MIKISIAAFKRIWAKPKWIQALEKVLPETEPAKLIVTHSGGVQYLEVNRNDIEGSHQTLQKAVKMICLGTAVVFAVLIIYIAYVNFRVWHLDNSLAEKKVELAALNDAIESSQTIIDNSIKLALEDDRKMHVAQLRKILIDAHRKEDVFNEYLSATRTLIKNDVGHLKSRLTGIGLDPSQSSKSKKAGDEVCEMPDRIKVLDAANKHIDQEILNLYSERKKLASIYSVLPKQLPLKGAKLTSIFGTRNHPVLGDSKSHEGVDYTSPDRRIRASGDGTIKTAEYKNGYGLTIVIDHGHGLETLYAHLSEIKVKVGQKVSASDAIGMTGNTGISTGTHLHFETRFNGKPVDPIKLLAEANNVR
;
A
#
# COMPACT_ATOMS: atom_id res chain seq x y z
N MET A 1 25.08 0.06 -10.55
CA MET A 1 25.80 1.35 -10.39
C MET A 1 25.83 2.05 -11.75
N ILE A 2 25.00 3.08 -11.91
CA ILE A 2 25.01 3.91 -13.14
C ILE A 2 26.19 4.87 -12.99
N LYS A 3 27.29 4.62 -13.74
CA LYS A 3 28.40 5.56 -13.85
C LYS A 3 27.93 6.72 -14.73
N ILE A 4 27.35 7.76 -14.14
CA ILE A 4 27.15 9.03 -14.82
C ILE A 4 28.53 9.68 -14.96
N SER A 5 29.05 9.73 -16.17
CA SER A 5 30.32 10.36 -16.48
C SER A 5 30.28 11.83 -16.09
N ILE A 6 31.26 12.29 -15.32
CA ILE A 6 31.47 13.72 -14.99
C ILE A 6 31.48 14.60 -16.27
N ALA A 7 31.91 14.04 -17.40
CA ALA A 7 31.87 14.69 -18.71
C ALA A 7 30.43 14.92 -19.23
N ALA A 8 29.49 14.00 -18.97
CA ALA A 8 28.08 14.20 -19.30
C ALA A 8 27.46 15.30 -18.44
N PHE A 9 27.82 15.34 -17.16
CA PHE A 9 27.40 16.40 -16.23
C PHE A 9 27.89 17.79 -16.68
N LYS A 10 29.17 17.93 -17.09
CA LYS A 10 29.71 19.17 -17.63
C LYS A 10 29.04 19.62 -18.92
N ARG A 11 28.56 18.71 -19.79
CA ARG A 11 27.83 19.05 -21.02
C ARG A 11 26.45 19.66 -20.77
N ILE A 12 25.74 19.21 -19.71
CA ILE A 12 24.43 19.77 -19.35
C ILE A 12 24.56 21.20 -18.82
N TRP A 13 25.72 21.56 -18.27
CA TRP A 13 26.00 22.87 -17.66
C TRP A 13 26.66 23.86 -18.62
N ALA A 14 27.11 23.39 -19.75
CA ALA A 14 27.70 24.28 -20.75
C ALA A 14 26.62 25.06 -21.48
N LYS A 15 26.83 26.36 -21.69
CA LYS A 15 25.93 27.22 -22.46
C LYS A 15 25.81 26.62 -23.87
N PRO A 16 24.59 26.31 -24.38
CA PRO A 16 24.43 25.71 -25.69
C PRO A 16 25.11 26.55 -26.81
N LYS A 17 25.71 25.87 -27.76
CA LYS A 17 26.43 26.54 -28.86
C LYS A 17 25.59 27.57 -29.63
N TRP A 18 24.28 27.31 -29.77
CA TRP A 18 23.37 28.22 -30.45
C TRP A 18 23.10 29.49 -29.61
N ILE A 19 23.06 29.44 -28.31
CA ILE A 19 22.99 30.62 -27.42
C ILE A 19 24.26 31.44 -27.55
N GLN A 20 25.45 30.80 -27.54
CA GLN A 20 26.73 31.47 -27.71
C GLN A 20 26.85 32.13 -29.10
N ALA A 21 26.27 31.52 -30.12
CA ALA A 21 26.23 32.10 -31.47
C ALA A 21 25.27 33.31 -31.54
N LEU A 22 24.09 33.21 -30.90
CA LEU A 22 23.11 34.30 -30.85
C LEU A 22 23.67 35.53 -30.09
N GLU A 23 24.35 35.30 -28.97
CA GLU A 23 24.99 36.37 -28.19
C GLU A 23 26.09 37.14 -28.94
N LYS A 24 26.76 36.50 -29.90
CA LYS A 24 27.76 37.16 -30.76
C LYS A 24 27.13 38.05 -31.82
N VAL A 25 25.88 37.80 -32.17
CA VAL A 25 25.20 38.50 -33.25
C VAL A 25 24.25 39.58 -32.73
N LEU A 26 23.75 39.41 -31.49
CA LEU A 26 22.83 40.38 -30.88
C LEU A 26 23.57 41.61 -30.37
N PRO A 27 23.10 42.83 -30.61
CA PRO A 27 23.67 44.06 -30.07
C PRO A 27 23.56 44.08 -28.53
N GLU A 28 24.50 44.78 -27.88
CA GLU A 28 24.55 44.81 -26.40
C GLU A 28 23.51 45.75 -25.77
N THR A 29 23.04 46.74 -26.52
CA THR A 29 22.26 47.86 -25.96
C THR A 29 20.85 48.02 -26.55
N GLU A 30 20.57 47.41 -27.68
CA GLU A 30 19.26 47.55 -28.33
C GLU A 30 18.63 46.16 -28.60
N PRO A 31 17.27 46.03 -28.48
CA PRO A 31 16.57 44.80 -28.83
C PRO A 31 16.69 44.51 -30.35
N ALA A 32 17.10 43.30 -30.67
CA ALA A 32 17.15 42.84 -32.05
C ALA A 32 15.78 42.28 -32.50
N LYS A 33 15.34 42.61 -33.71
CA LYS A 33 14.13 42.06 -34.32
C LYS A 33 14.45 40.76 -35.03
N LEU A 34 13.99 39.65 -34.48
CA LEU A 34 14.05 38.35 -35.14
C LEU A 34 12.80 38.11 -35.99
N ILE A 35 13.02 37.71 -37.23
CA ILE A 35 11.94 37.35 -38.14
C ILE A 35 11.74 35.82 -38.01
N VAL A 36 10.60 35.42 -37.54
CA VAL A 36 10.22 34.01 -37.47
C VAL A 36 9.16 33.73 -38.52
N THR A 37 9.51 32.89 -39.50
CA THR A 37 8.58 32.47 -40.57
C THR A 37 8.02 31.08 -40.23
N HIS A 38 6.72 30.94 -40.21
CA HIS A 38 6.03 29.66 -40.09
C HIS A 38 4.88 29.54 -41.09
N SER A 39 4.25 28.40 -41.22
CA SER A 39 3.19 28.10 -42.19
C SER A 39 1.96 29.04 -42.14
N GLY A 40 1.82 29.87 -41.13
CA GLY A 40 0.73 30.83 -40.93
C GLY A 40 1.13 32.30 -41.10
N GLY A 41 2.39 32.58 -41.47
CA GLY A 41 2.85 33.97 -41.69
C GLY A 41 4.23 34.28 -41.13
N VAL A 42 4.53 35.58 -41.06
CA VAL A 42 5.80 36.12 -40.56
C VAL A 42 5.49 36.81 -39.21
N GLN A 43 6.20 36.45 -38.17
CA GLN A 43 6.15 37.16 -36.89
C GLN A 43 7.48 37.84 -36.58
N TYR A 44 7.39 39.05 -36.04
CA TYR A 44 8.56 39.79 -35.55
C TYR A 44 8.64 39.67 -34.04
N LEU A 45 9.74 39.10 -33.55
CA LEU A 45 10.03 38.98 -32.13
C LEU A 45 11.14 39.95 -31.77
N GLU A 46 10.89 40.82 -30.81
CA GLU A 46 11.94 41.63 -30.20
C GLU A 46 12.64 40.82 -29.14
N VAL A 47 13.94 40.61 -29.28
CA VAL A 47 14.75 39.79 -28.37
C VAL A 47 15.92 40.63 -27.85
N ASN A 48 16.03 40.72 -26.56
CA ASN A 48 17.12 41.37 -25.87
C ASN A 48 18.14 40.32 -25.37
N ARG A 49 19.42 40.60 -25.45
CA ARG A 49 20.49 39.74 -24.97
C ARG A 49 20.33 39.40 -23.50
N ASN A 50 19.93 40.35 -22.64
CA ASN A 50 19.70 40.17 -21.24
C ASN A 50 18.56 39.18 -20.92
N ASP A 51 17.53 39.12 -21.77
CA ASP A 51 16.40 38.21 -21.59
C ASP A 51 16.80 36.75 -21.84
N ILE A 52 17.70 36.53 -22.81
CA ILE A 52 18.25 35.21 -23.12
C ILE A 52 19.16 34.73 -21.95
N GLU A 53 20.01 35.60 -21.44
CA GLU A 53 20.89 35.30 -20.30
C GLU A 53 20.10 35.03 -19.04
N GLY A 54 19.11 35.87 -18.73
CA GLY A 54 18.21 35.70 -17.58
C GLY A 54 17.43 34.40 -17.66
N SER A 55 16.89 34.09 -18.84
CA SER A 55 16.16 32.82 -19.06
C SER A 55 17.05 31.60 -18.91
N HIS A 56 18.28 31.65 -19.40
CA HIS A 56 19.25 30.55 -19.26
C HIS A 56 19.68 30.36 -17.80
N GLN A 57 19.95 31.41 -17.05
CA GLN A 57 20.30 31.35 -15.65
C GLN A 57 19.15 30.79 -14.81
N THR A 58 17.90 31.18 -15.12
CA THR A 58 16.70 30.67 -14.42
C THR A 58 16.51 29.19 -14.69
N LEU A 59 16.68 28.74 -15.95
CA LEU A 59 16.62 27.33 -16.29
C LEU A 59 17.71 26.51 -15.58
N GLN A 60 18.95 27.03 -15.54
CA GLN A 60 20.03 26.37 -14.82
C GLN A 60 19.73 26.24 -13.31
N LYS A 61 19.17 27.28 -12.67
CA LYS A 61 18.76 27.23 -11.27
C LYS A 61 17.67 26.18 -11.06
N ALA A 62 16.65 26.12 -11.93
CA ALA A 62 15.59 25.14 -11.86
C ALA A 62 16.12 23.70 -11.98
N VAL A 63 17.00 23.45 -12.95
CA VAL A 63 17.65 22.13 -13.11
C VAL A 63 18.48 21.75 -11.90
N LYS A 64 19.24 22.71 -11.31
CA LYS A 64 19.99 22.47 -10.06
C LYS A 64 19.07 22.04 -8.92
N MET A 65 17.97 22.74 -8.74
CA MET A 65 16.99 22.40 -7.68
C MET A 65 16.37 21.02 -7.87
N ILE A 66 16.03 20.65 -9.13
CA ILE A 66 15.50 19.32 -9.45
C ILE A 66 16.55 18.24 -9.17
N CYS A 67 17.80 18.44 -9.62
CA CYS A 67 18.88 17.48 -9.37
C CYS A 67 19.19 17.33 -7.87
N LEU A 68 19.15 18.41 -7.11
CA LEU A 68 19.32 18.36 -5.67
C LEU A 68 18.16 17.62 -4.99
N GLY A 69 16.93 17.92 -5.38
CA GLY A 69 15.74 17.25 -4.87
C GLY A 69 15.75 15.74 -5.14
N THR A 70 16.10 15.33 -6.37
CA THR A 70 16.22 13.91 -6.71
C THR A 70 17.35 13.22 -5.93
N ALA A 71 18.49 13.87 -5.74
CA ALA A 71 19.60 13.32 -4.94
C ALA A 71 19.18 13.10 -3.48
N VAL A 72 18.43 14.02 -2.89
CA VAL A 72 17.89 13.89 -1.52
C VAL A 72 16.92 12.71 -1.44
N VAL A 73 16.00 12.58 -2.40
CA VAL A 73 15.05 11.46 -2.44
C VAL A 73 15.78 10.12 -2.54
N PHE A 74 16.81 10.03 -3.41
CA PHE A 74 17.63 8.81 -3.51
C PHE A 74 18.41 8.52 -2.22
N ALA A 75 18.96 9.53 -1.55
CA ALA A 75 19.64 9.35 -0.27
C ALA A 75 18.69 8.82 0.81
N VAL A 76 17.48 9.38 0.91
CA VAL A 76 16.45 8.92 1.85
C VAL A 76 16.04 7.48 1.53
N LEU A 77 15.87 7.14 0.26
CA LEU A 77 15.53 5.79 -0.17
C LEU A 77 16.62 4.77 0.19
N ILE A 78 17.89 5.13 -0.02
CA ILE A 78 19.05 4.28 0.36
C ILE A 78 19.08 4.06 1.88
N ILE A 79 18.87 5.12 2.67
CA ILE A 79 18.81 5.02 4.13
C ILE A 79 17.65 4.14 4.58
N TYR A 80 16.48 4.29 3.94
CA TYR A 80 15.32 3.46 4.23
C TYR A 80 15.56 1.98 3.90
N ILE A 81 16.16 1.68 2.73
CA ILE A 81 16.51 0.31 2.34
C ILE A 81 17.54 -0.27 3.33
N ALA A 82 18.55 0.50 3.72
CA ALA A 82 19.54 0.08 4.72
C ALA A 82 18.88 -0.21 6.08
N TYR A 83 17.95 0.64 6.51
CA TYR A 83 17.19 0.44 7.74
C TYR A 83 16.32 -0.84 7.68
N VAL A 84 15.60 -1.06 6.58
CA VAL A 84 14.78 -2.27 6.40
C VAL A 84 15.67 -3.52 6.41
N ASN A 85 16.79 -3.51 5.68
CA ASN A 85 17.73 -4.63 5.66
C ASN A 85 18.35 -4.88 7.05
N PHE A 86 18.68 -3.85 7.79
CA PHE A 86 19.16 -3.95 9.18
C PHE A 86 18.10 -4.59 10.08
N ARG A 87 16.84 -4.16 9.97
CA ARG A 87 15.71 -4.74 10.73
C ARG A 87 15.48 -6.20 10.39
N VAL A 88 15.53 -6.56 9.10
CA VAL A 88 15.42 -7.95 8.65
C VAL A 88 16.58 -8.79 9.19
N TRP A 89 17.81 -8.30 9.05
CA TRP A 89 19.00 -8.99 9.57
C TRP A 89 18.95 -9.20 11.09
N HIS A 90 18.51 -8.18 11.84
CA HIS A 90 18.36 -8.28 13.30
C HIS A 90 17.29 -9.29 13.69
N LEU A 91 16.17 -9.32 12.95
CA LEU A 91 15.10 -10.31 13.14
C LEU A 91 15.59 -11.72 12.81
N ASP A 92 16.34 -11.88 11.72
CA ASP A 92 16.89 -13.18 11.33
C ASP A 92 17.91 -13.71 12.33
N ASN A 93 18.78 -12.85 12.88
CA ASN A 93 19.74 -13.23 13.94
C ASN A 93 19.01 -13.64 15.22
N SER A 94 18.06 -12.82 15.69
CA SER A 94 17.24 -13.16 16.86
C SER A 94 16.50 -14.48 16.69
N LEU A 95 16.06 -14.75 15.48
CA LEU A 95 15.37 -15.98 15.14
C LEU A 95 16.29 -17.19 15.02
N ALA A 96 17.55 -16.96 14.56
CA ALA A 96 18.58 -17.99 14.53
C ALA A 96 18.95 -18.43 15.96
N GLU A 97 19.10 -17.46 16.90
CA GLU A 97 19.29 -17.77 18.32
C GLU A 97 18.15 -18.59 18.89
N LYS A 98 16.89 -18.21 18.60
CA LYS A 98 15.74 -18.95 19.07
C LYS A 98 15.60 -20.35 18.44
N LYS A 99 16.04 -20.53 17.22
CA LYS A 99 16.13 -21.85 16.58
C LYS A 99 17.14 -22.75 17.25
N VAL A 100 18.31 -22.23 17.62
CA VAL A 100 19.34 -22.99 18.33
C VAL A 100 18.85 -23.38 19.73
N GLU A 101 18.17 -22.45 20.43
CA GLU A 101 17.57 -22.69 21.74
C GLU A 101 16.47 -23.78 21.64
N LEU A 102 15.63 -23.72 20.61
CA LEU A 102 14.57 -24.71 20.37
C LEU A 102 15.16 -26.09 19.99
N ALA A 103 16.20 -26.13 19.17
CA ALA A 103 16.89 -27.37 18.83
C ALA A 103 17.53 -28.01 20.06
N ALA A 104 18.22 -27.21 20.89
CA ALA A 104 18.78 -27.67 22.15
C ALA A 104 17.72 -28.17 23.14
N LEU A 105 16.53 -27.53 23.14
CA LEU A 105 15.39 -27.96 23.94
C LEU A 105 14.83 -29.31 23.44
N ASN A 106 14.73 -29.48 22.12
CA ASN A 106 14.27 -30.72 21.50
C ASN A 106 15.24 -31.88 21.75
N ASP A 107 16.55 -31.64 21.61
CA ASP A 107 17.60 -32.62 21.93
C ASP A 107 17.58 -32.99 23.43
N ALA A 108 17.31 -32.01 24.30
CA ALA A 108 17.17 -32.25 25.74
C ALA A 108 15.90 -33.07 26.09
N ILE A 109 14.79 -32.87 25.34
CA ILE A 109 13.57 -33.68 25.49
C ILE A 109 13.82 -35.09 24.98
N GLU A 110 14.45 -35.28 23.82
CA GLU A 110 14.73 -36.58 23.24
C GLU A 110 15.73 -37.37 24.11
N SER A 111 16.78 -36.71 24.62
CA SER A 111 17.71 -37.29 25.56
C SER A 111 17.05 -37.64 26.90
N SER A 112 16.10 -36.80 27.38
CA SER A 112 15.33 -37.09 28.60
C SER A 112 14.40 -38.29 28.43
N GLN A 113 13.74 -38.41 27.26
CA GLN A 113 12.93 -39.59 26.92
C GLN A 113 13.77 -40.85 26.82
N THR A 114 14.94 -40.78 26.22
CA THR A 114 15.87 -41.91 26.13
C THR A 114 16.38 -42.33 27.50
N ILE A 115 16.66 -41.37 28.38
CA ILE A 115 17.05 -41.64 29.78
C ILE A 115 15.89 -42.25 30.58
N ILE A 116 14.64 -41.77 30.36
CA ILE A 116 13.44 -42.33 30.99
C ILE A 116 13.23 -43.77 30.55
N ASP A 117 13.32 -44.06 29.21
CA ASP A 117 13.14 -45.40 28.69
C ASP A 117 14.24 -46.35 29.14
N ASN A 118 15.50 -45.89 29.20
CA ASN A 118 16.60 -46.67 29.75
C ASN A 118 16.51 -46.85 31.27
N SER A 119 16.01 -45.87 32.00
CA SER A 119 15.82 -45.94 33.44
C SER A 119 14.66 -46.83 33.82
N ILE A 120 13.59 -46.86 33.01
CA ILE A 120 12.47 -47.81 33.18
C ILE A 120 12.99 -49.25 32.90
N LYS A 121 13.86 -49.42 31.92
CA LYS A 121 14.48 -50.73 31.60
C LYS A 121 15.43 -51.21 32.68
N LEU A 122 16.20 -50.32 33.30
CA LEU A 122 17.10 -50.62 34.42
C LEU A 122 16.34 -50.76 35.79
N ALA A 123 15.23 -50.01 36.00
CA ALA A 123 14.43 -50.12 37.20
C ALA A 123 13.68 -51.45 37.31
N LEU A 124 13.62 -52.24 36.23
CA LEU A 124 13.10 -53.59 36.25
C LEU A 124 14.14 -54.61 36.78
N GLU A 125 15.43 -54.21 36.93
CA GLU A 125 16.52 -55.16 37.25
C GLU A 125 17.23 -54.94 38.60
N ASP A 126 17.27 -53.82 39.29
CA ASP A 126 17.65 -53.68 40.71
C ASP A 126 17.83 -52.19 41.18
N ASP A 127 17.41 -51.94 42.42
CA ASP A 127 17.66 -50.75 43.25
C ASP A 127 16.68 -49.55 43.13
N ARG A 128 15.47 -49.74 43.69
CA ARG A 128 14.30 -48.84 43.58
C ARG A 128 14.39 -47.47 44.21
N LYS A 129 15.34 -47.15 45.09
CA LYS A 129 15.30 -45.88 45.85
C LYS A 129 16.06 -44.72 45.20
N MET A 130 17.16 -44.96 44.51
CA MET A 130 17.97 -43.91 43.92
C MET A 130 17.39 -43.43 42.56
N HIS A 131 16.78 -44.31 41.81
CA HIS A 131 16.14 -44.04 40.53
C HIS A 131 14.86 -43.20 40.63
N VAL A 132 14.07 -43.35 41.70
CA VAL A 132 12.85 -42.57 41.96
C VAL A 132 13.16 -41.07 42.16
N ALA A 133 14.28 -40.73 42.82
CA ALA A 133 14.67 -39.32 43.02
C ALA A 133 15.15 -38.66 41.71
N GLN A 134 15.84 -39.41 40.86
CA GLN A 134 16.27 -38.91 39.54
C GLN A 134 15.10 -38.73 38.57
N LEU A 135 14.18 -39.70 38.52
CA LEU A 135 12.93 -39.60 37.73
C LEU A 135 12.06 -38.41 38.19
N ARG A 136 11.98 -38.19 39.52
CA ARG A 136 11.24 -37.04 40.04
C ARG A 136 11.84 -35.71 39.64
N LYS A 137 13.17 -35.59 39.58
CA LYS A 137 13.89 -34.39 39.11
C LYS A 137 13.66 -34.16 37.62
N ILE A 138 13.74 -35.20 36.80
CA ILE A 138 13.48 -35.15 35.35
C ILE A 138 12.03 -34.74 35.05
N LEU A 139 11.06 -35.30 35.80
CA LEU A 139 9.65 -34.94 35.68
C LEU A 139 9.37 -33.47 36.06
N ILE A 140 10.03 -32.96 37.12
CA ILE A 140 9.92 -31.55 37.52
C ILE A 140 10.49 -30.62 36.46
N ASP A 141 11.66 -30.96 35.88
CA ASP A 141 12.27 -30.16 34.83
C ASP A 141 11.48 -30.20 33.51
N ALA A 142 10.90 -31.34 33.15
CA ALA A 142 9.99 -31.47 32.02
C ALA A 142 8.72 -30.61 32.21
N HIS A 143 8.12 -30.70 33.39
CA HIS A 143 6.91 -29.91 33.74
C HIS A 143 7.19 -28.40 33.68
N ARG A 144 8.34 -27.95 34.20
CA ARG A 144 8.74 -26.54 34.14
C ARG A 144 8.93 -26.05 32.70
N LYS A 145 9.45 -26.88 31.78
CA LYS A 145 9.59 -26.55 30.37
C LYS A 145 8.24 -26.45 29.66
N GLU A 146 7.31 -27.30 30.00
CA GLU A 146 5.94 -27.28 29.51
C GLU A 146 5.19 -25.99 29.97
N ASP A 147 5.39 -25.57 31.21
CA ASP A 147 4.81 -24.32 31.72
C ASP A 147 5.33 -23.11 30.96
N VAL A 148 6.64 -23.00 30.72
CA VAL A 148 7.27 -21.91 29.95
C VAL A 148 6.76 -21.91 28.50
N PHE A 149 6.60 -23.08 27.89
CA PHE A 149 6.05 -23.18 26.52
C PHE A 149 4.59 -22.72 26.44
N ASN A 150 3.78 -23.14 27.42
CA ASN A 150 2.38 -22.74 27.52
C ASN A 150 2.22 -21.23 27.78
N GLU A 151 3.10 -20.63 28.58
CA GLU A 151 3.15 -19.20 28.81
C GLU A 151 3.49 -18.45 27.49
N TYR A 152 4.48 -18.94 26.73
CA TYR A 152 4.83 -18.39 25.42
C TYR A 152 3.68 -18.48 24.42
N LEU A 153 2.98 -19.61 24.34
CA LEU A 153 1.81 -19.77 23.48
C LEU A 153 0.70 -18.80 23.87
N SER A 154 0.45 -18.64 25.17
CA SER A 154 -0.59 -17.73 25.69
C SER A 154 -0.27 -16.27 25.36
N ALA A 155 1.00 -15.85 25.52
CA ALA A 155 1.47 -14.52 25.14
C ALA A 155 1.33 -14.28 23.62
N THR A 156 1.73 -15.25 22.80
CA THR A 156 1.60 -15.20 21.33
C THR A 156 0.14 -15.07 20.90
N ARG A 157 -0.74 -15.86 21.50
CA ARG A 157 -2.19 -15.80 21.28
C ARG A 157 -2.74 -14.40 21.58
N THR A 158 -2.36 -13.84 22.71
CA THR A 158 -2.80 -12.51 23.14
C THR A 158 -2.35 -11.43 22.17
N LEU A 159 -1.10 -11.47 21.73
CA LEU A 159 -0.55 -10.51 20.76
C LEU A 159 -1.31 -10.56 19.42
N ILE A 160 -1.52 -11.75 18.85
CA ILE A 160 -2.23 -11.90 17.57
C ILE A 160 -3.70 -11.49 17.73
N LYS A 161 -4.35 -11.84 18.84
CA LYS A 161 -5.73 -11.47 19.13
C LYS A 161 -5.92 -9.96 19.22
N ASN A 162 -4.99 -9.26 19.88
CA ASN A 162 -4.99 -7.79 19.93
C ASN A 162 -4.81 -7.18 18.55
N ASP A 163 -3.88 -7.68 17.74
CA ASP A 163 -3.63 -7.21 16.37
C ASP A 163 -4.87 -7.41 15.48
N VAL A 164 -5.50 -8.57 15.54
CA VAL A 164 -6.77 -8.87 14.86
C VAL A 164 -7.87 -7.91 15.31
N GLY A 165 -7.99 -7.67 16.61
CA GLY A 165 -8.96 -6.74 17.19
C GLY A 165 -8.76 -5.32 16.69
N HIS A 166 -7.53 -4.84 16.64
CA HIS A 166 -7.19 -3.52 16.11
C HIS A 166 -7.53 -3.39 14.61
N LEU A 167 -7.11 -4.33 13.79
CA LEU A 167 -7.41 -4.34 12.37
C LEU A 167 -8.92 -4.36 12.11
N LYS A 168 -9.65 -5.18 12.84
CA LYS A 168 -11.10 -5.29 12.73
C LYS A 168 -11.81 -3.99 13.14
N SER A 169 -11.42 -3.40 14.27
CA SER A 169 -11.98 -2.13 14.74
C SER A 169 -11.77 -1.00 13.75
N ARG A 170 -10.57 -0.89 13.16
CA ARG A 170 -10.26 0.13 12.16
C ARG A 170 -11.10 -0.04 10.89
N LEU A 171 -11.24 -1.27 10.37
CA LEU A 171 -12.09 -1.55 9.19
C LEU A 171 -13.56 -1.26 9.47
N THR A 172 -14.08 -1.66 10.63
CA THR A 172 -15.48 -1.36 11.02
C THR A 172 -15.71 0.14 11.23
N GLY A 173 -14.71 0.87 11.74
CA GLY A 173 -14.76 2.33 11.92
C GLY A 173 -14.98 3.10 10.62
N ILE A 174 -14.54 2.56 9.49
CA ILE A 174 -14.77 3.13 8.15
C ILE A 174 -15.96 2.52 7.40
N GLY A 175 -16.75 1.67 8.06
CA GLY A 175 -17.95 1.05 7.47
C GLY A 175 -17.67 -0.25 6.71
N LEU A 176 -16.47 -0.81 6.78
CA LEU A 176 -16.12 -2.10 6.20
C LEU A 176 -16.32 -3.20 7.25
N ASP A 177 -17.36 -4.01 7.09
CA ASP A 177 -17.55 -5.19 7.94
C ASP A 177 -16.82 -6.40 7.34
N PRO A 178 -15.67 -6.83 7.91
CA PRO A 178 -14.87 -7.91 7.36
C PRO A 178 -15.57 -9.27 7.37
N SER A 179 -16.62 -9.42 8.19
CA SER A 179 -17.42 -10.67 8.25
C SER A 179 -18.23 -10.88 6.98
N GLN A 180 -18.59 -9.78 6.30
CA GLN A 180 -19.37 -9.78 5.06
C GLN A 180 -18.50 -9.87 3.79
N SER A 181 -17.17 -9.93 3.91
CA SER A 181 -16.31 -10.08 2.74
C SER A 181 -16.71 -11.32 1.95
N SER A 182 -17.30 -11.11 0.78
CA SER A 182 -17.68 -12.18 -0.12
C SER A 182 -16.46 -13.02 -0.45
N LYS A 183 -16.64 -14.34 -0.50
CA LYS A 183 -15.67 -15.25 -1.10
C LYS A 183 -15.61 -14.92 -2.59
N SER A 184 -14.85 -13.90 -2.97
CA SER A 184 -14.56 -13.64 -4.37
C SER A 184 -13.73 -14.81 -4.89
N LYS A 185 -14.36 -15.66 -5.67
CA LYS A 185 -13.80 -16.88 -6.28
C LYS A 185 -12.69 -16.61 -7.31
N LYS A 186 -12.09 -15.38 -7.38
CA LYS A 186 -11.17 -15.01 -8.47
C LYS A 186 -9.94 -14.17 -8.09
N ALA A 187 -9.59 -14.05 -6.83
CA ALA A 187 -8.25 -13.59 -6.47
C ALA A 187 -7.59 -14.72 -5.71
N GLY A 188 -6.92 -15.62 -6.48
CA GLY A 188 -6.05 -16.65 -5.96
C GLY A 188 -6.57 -17.34 -4.69
N ASP A 189 -7.23 -18.48 -4.84
CA ASP A 189 -7.13 -19.55 -3.85
C ASP A 189 -5.64 -20.01 -3.80
N GLU A 190 -4.74 -19.09 -3.50
CA GLU A 190 -3.52 -19.45 -2.83
C GLU A 190 -3.99 -19.99 -1.47
N VAL A 191 -4.13 -21.29 -1.42
CA VAL A 191 -4.12 -22.06 -0.18
C VAL A 191 -3.12 -21.32 0.70
N CYS A 192 -3.61 -20.80 1.83
CA CYS A 192 -2.77 -20.07 2.77
C CYS A 192 -1.70 -21.06 3.21
N GLU A 193 -0.60 -21.15 2.42
CA GLU A 193 0.55 -21.92 2.83
C GLU A 193 0.97 -21.34 4.15
N MET A 194 0.78 -22.13 5.19
CA MET A 194 1.32 -21.80 6.49
C MET A 194 2.79 -21.48 6.30
N PRO A 195 3.30 -20.38 6.85
CA PRO A 195 4.72 -20.13 6.86
C PRO A 195 5.45 -21.42 7.24
N ASP A 196 6.49 -21.80 6.51
CA ASP A 196 7.22 -23.07 6.73
C ASP A 196 7.61 -23.26 8.19
N ARG A 197 7.74 -22.17 8.93
CA ARG A 197 7.98 -22.14 10.38
C ARG A 197 6.83 -22.72 11.23
N ILE A 198 5.57 -22.50 10.82
CA ILE A 198 4.39 -23.05 11.50
C ILE A 198 4.24 -24.52 11.13
N LYS A 199 4.54 -24.91 9.87
CA LYS A 199 4.57 -26.31 9.44
C LYS A 199 5.61 -27.14 10.21
N VAL A 200 6.79 -26.53 10.45
CA VAL A 200 7.85 -27.18 11.24
C VAL A 200 7.45 -27.36 12.72
N LEU A 201 6.77 -26.36 13.29
CA LEU A 201 6.24 -26.45 14.65
C LEU A 201 5.08 -27.46 14.76
N ASP A 202 4.22 -27.56 13.72
CA ASP A 202 3.14 -28.54 13.67
C ASP A 202 3.66 -29.97 13.53
N ALA A 203 4.76 -30.17 12.79
CA ALA A 203 5.43 -31.45 12.67
C ALA A 203 6.18 -31.87 13.94
N ALA A 204 6.68 -30.90 14.72
CA ALA A 204 7.41 -31.13 15.96
C ALA A 204 6.52 -31.25 17.20
N ASN A 205 5.36 -30.61 17.21
CA ASN A 205 4.39 -30.63 18.32
C ASN A 205 2.98 -30.87 17.78
N LYS A 206 2.41 -32.04 18.03
CA LYS A 206 1.02 -32.41 17.67
C LYS A 206 -0.09 -31.52 18.26
N HIS A 207 0.24 -30.42 18.90
CA HIS A 207 -0.67 -29.51 19.58
C HIS A 207 -0.36 -28.03 19.32
N ILE A 208 -0.18 -27.61 18.04
CA ILE A 208 -0.35 -26.20 17.77
C ILE A 208 -1.82 -25.87 18.02
N ASP A 209 -2.02 -24.93 18.95
CA ASP A 209 -3.33 -24.43 19.31
C ASP A 209 -4.08 -23.96 18.07
N GLN A 210 -5.13 -24.68 17.70
CA GLN A 210 -5.98 -24.37 16.54
C GLN A 210 -6.49 -22.93 16.58
N GLU A 211 -6.61 -22.34 17.77
CA GLU A 211 -6.99 -20.94 17.95
C GLU A 211 -5.92 -19.99 17.38
N ILE A 212 -4.63 -20.26 17.59
CA ILE A 212 -3.53 -19.45 17.03
C ILE A 212 -3.56 -19.50 15.50
N LEU A 213 -3.77 -20.68 14.92
CA LEU A 213 -3.89 -20.84 13.46
C LEU A 213 -5.07 -20.07 12.89
N ASN A 214 -6.21 -20.14 13.56
CA ASN A 214 -7.41 -19.40 13.18
C ASN A 214 -7.20 -17.88 13.25
N LEU A 215 -6.61 -17.38 14.34
CA LEU A 215 -6.28 -15.98 14.53
C LEU A 215 -5.30 -15.49 13.46
N TYR A 216 -4.29 -16.30 13.12
CA TYR A 216 -3.34 -15.96 12.07
C TYR A 216 -4.00 -15.86 10.68
N SER A 217 -4.89 -16.80 10.37
CA SER A 217 -5.65 -16.77 9.11
C SER A 217 -6.59 -15.57 9.03
N GLU A 218 -7.25 -15.22 10.12
CA GLU A 218 -8.10 -14.04 10.23
C GLU A 218 -7.27 -12.75 10.08
N ARG A 219 -6.13 -12.65 10.75
CA ARG A 219 -5.19 -11.53 10.59
C ARG A 219 -4.76 -11.35 9.13
N LYS A 220 -4.40 -12.44 8.46
CA LYS A 220 -4.00 -12.42 7.03
C LYS A 220 -5.14 -11.93 6.15
N LYS A 221 -6.37 -12.39 6.39
CA LYS A 221 -7.58 -11.93 5.68
C LYS A 221 -7.80 -10.44 5.89
N LEU A 222 -7.72 -9.93 7.11
CA LEU A 222 -7.88 -8.51 7.39
C LEU A 222 -6.78 -7.67 6.74
N ALA A 223 -5.53 -8.11 6.80
CA ALA A 223 -4.40 -7.44 6.15
C ALA A 223 -4.56 -7.39 4.63
N SER A 224 -5.11 -8.44 3.99
CA SER A 224 -5.38 -8.44 2.56
C SER A 224 -6.45 -7.42 2.15
N ILE A 225 -7.50 -7.24 2.94
CA ILE A 225 -8.49 -6.17 2.73
C ILE A 225 -7.83 -4.79 2.83
N TYR A 226 -6.95 -4.60 3.82
CA TYR A 226 -6.21 -3.34 3.98
C TYR A 226 -5.30 -3.03 2.78
N SER A 227 -4.68 -4.04 2.20
CA SER A 227 -3.73 -3.86 1.09
C SER A 227 -4.39 -3.29 -0.17
N VAL A 228 -5.67 -3.57 -0.38
CA VAL A 228 -6.43 -3.14 -1.57
C VAL A 228 -7.23 -1.85 -1.35
N LEU A 229 -7.16 -1.23 -0.17
CA LEU A 229 -7.83 0.05 0.06
C LEU A 229 -7.35 1.11 -0.94
N PRO A 230 -8.24 1.85 -1.61
CA PRO A 230 -7.87 2.96 -2.47
C PRO A 230 -7.22 4.07 -1.64
N LYS A 231 -6.07 4.58 -2.10
CA LYS A 231 -5.24 5.56 -1.37
C LYS A 231 -5.17 6.93 -2.06
N GLN A 232 -5.56 6.98 -3.33
CA GLN A 232 -5.39 8.17 -4.15
C GLN A 232 -6.71 8.92 -4.32
N LEU A 233 -6.65 10.25 -4.22
CA LEU A 233 -7.76 11.09 -4.65
C LEU A 233 -7.98 10.95 -6.16
N PRO A 234 -9.24 10.83 -6.62
CA PRO A 234 -9.54 10.59 -8.03
C PRO A 234 -9.23 11.79 -8.95
N LEU A 235 -9.06 12.98 -8.38
CA LEU A 235 -8.74 14.21 -9.11
C LEU A 235 -7.57 14.93 -8.46
N LYS A 236 -6.63 15.42 -9.26
CA LYS A 236 -5.55 16.30 -8.78
C LYS A 236 -6.12 17.68 -8.45
N GLY A 237 -5.81 18.20 -7.26
CA GLY A 237 -6.37 19.49 -6.80
C GLY A 237 -7.88 19.45 -6.60
N ALA A 238 -8.42 18.29 -6.21
CA ALA A 238 -9.84 18.10 -5.94
C ALA A 238 -10.34 19.06 -4.86
N LYS A 239 -11.43 19.75 -5.16
CA LYS A 239 -12.24 20.52 -4.20
C LYS A 239 -13.53 19.74 -3.93
N LEU A 240 -13.76 19.39 -2.68
CA LEU A 240 -14.98 18.74 -2.23
C LEU A 240 -16.13 19.74 -2.33
N THR A 241 -17.19 19.39 -3.06
CA THR A 241 -18.37 20.21 -3.24
C THR A 241 -19.60 19.63 -2.56
N SER A 242 -19.58 18.32 -2.29
CA SER A 242 -20.67 17.65 -1.60
C SER A 242 -20.18 16.40 -0.86
N ILE A 243 -20.66 16.22 0.36
CA ILE A 243 -20.30 15.11 1.26
C ILE A 243 -21.22 13.91 1.12
N PHE A 244 -20.77 12.77 1.58
CA PHE A 244 -21.52 11.53 1.72
C PHE A 244 -22.60 11.63 2.80
N GLY A 245 -23.73 10.93 2.60
CA GLY A 245 -24.77 10.73 3.60
C GLY A 245 -26.08 11.47 3.32
N THR A 246 -26.95 11.45 4.30
CA THR A 246 -28.30 12.00 4.18
C THR A 246 -28.27 13.53 4.17
N ARG A 247 -28.93 14.13 3.18
CA ARG A 247 -29.15 15.59 3.10
C ARG A 247 -30.62 15.89 3.32
N ASN A 248 -30.92 16.74 4.23
CA ASN A 248 -32.26 17.36 4.33
C ASN A 248 -32.37 18.39 3.22
N HIS A 249 -33.27 18.17 2.27
CA HIS A 249 -33.57 19.20 1.26
C HIS A 249 -34.27 20.36 1.98
N PRO A 250 -33.70 21.60 1.97
CA PRO A 250 -34.19 22.71 2.82
C PRO A 250 -35.60 23.17 2.47
N VAL A 251 -36.15 22.73 1.34
CA VAL A 251 -37.46 23.21 0.82
C VAL A 251 -38.51 22.10 0.73
N LEU A 252 -38.13 20.84 0.46
CA LEU A 252 -39.08 19.78 0.15
C LEU A 252 -39.20 18.70 1.24
N GLY A 253 -38.41 18.76 2.31
CA GLY A 253 -38.45 17.78 3.41
C GLY A 253 -38.02 16.34 3.05
N ASP A 254 -37.79 16.04 1.78
CA ASP A 254 -37.33 14.72 1.34
C ASP A 254 -35.85 14.54 1.63
N SER A 255 -35.53 13.57 2.47
CA SER A 255 -34.13 13.18 2.73
C SER A 255 -33.62 12.33 1.60
N LYS A 256 -32.80 12.88 0.72
CA LYS A 256 -32.10 12.11 -0.31
C LYS A 256 -30.72 11.69 0.20
N SER A 257 -30.45 10.40 0.21
CA SER A 257 -29.14 9.86 0.53
C SER A 257 -28.17 10.08 -0.62
N HIS A 258 -27.00 10.68 -0.32
CA HIS A 258 -25.89 10.82 -1.26
C HIS A 258 -24.90 9.66 -1.06
N GLU A 259 -24.85 8.74 -2.00
CA GLU A 259 -24.08 7.49 -1.89
C GLU A 259 -22.56 7.67 -2.12
N GLY A 260 -22.12 8.89 -2.39
CA GLY A 260 -20.73 9.23 -2.65
C GLY A 260 -20.36 10.62 -2.19
N VAL A 261 -19.32 11.16 -2.77
CA VAL A 261 -18.87 12.55 -2.62
C VAL A 261 -18.70 13.18 -3.98
N ASP A 262 -18.93 14.50 -4.06
CA ASP A 262 -18.74 15.22 -5.31
C ASP A 262 -17.49 16.08 -5.24
N TYR A 263 -16.68 15.97 -6.30
CA TYR A 263 -15.45 16.73 -6.46
C TYR A 263 -15.45 17.57 -7.73
N THR A 264 -14.89 18.77 -7.62
CA THR A 264 -14.52 19.60 -8.78
C THR A 264 -13.01 19.82 -8.80
N SER A 265 -12.44 20.00 -10.00
CA SER A 265 -11.03 20.32 -10.16
C SER A 265 -10.79 21.05 -11.50
N PRO A 266 -9.80 21.96 -11.57
CA PRO A 266 -9.32 22.49 -12.83
C PRO A 266 -8.70 21.41 -13.74
N ASP A 267 -8.03 20.40 -13.15
CA ASP A 267 -7.60 19.20 -13.86
C ASP A 267 -8.76 18.19 -13.94
N ARG A 268 -9.40 18.17 -15.10
CA ARG A 268 -10.57 17.32 -15.36
C ARG A 268 -10.25 15.83 -15.51
N ARG A 269 -8.97 15.43 -15.48
CA ARG A 269 -8.53 14.03 -15.64
C ARG A 269 -8.85 13.21 -14.40
N ILE A 270 -9.70 12.21 -14.55
CA ILE A 270 -10.03 11.24 -13.51
C ILE A 270 -8.95 10.17 -13.49
N ARG A 271 -8.51 9.84 -12.29
CA ARG A 271 -7.47 8.82 -12.02
C ARG A 271 -8.04 7.71 -11.15
N ALA A 272 -7.54 6.50 -11.35
CA ALA A 272 -7.86 5.38 -10.49
C ALA A 272 -7.38 5.65 -9.05
N SER A 273 -8.25 5.46 -8.06
CA SER A 273 -7.94 5.69 -6.65
C SER A 273 -7.11 4.56 -6.02
N GLY A 274 -7.04 3.42 -6.67
CA GLY A 274 -6.26 2.24 -6.26
C GLY A 274 -6.06 1.29 -7.44
N ASP A 275 -5.23 0.27 -7.23
CA ASP A 275 -5.04 -0.82 -8.20
C ASP A 275 -6.32 -1.64 -8.31
N GLY A 276 -6.62 -2.17 -9.50
CA GLY A 276 -7.81 -3.00 -9.69
C GLY A 276 -8.08 -3.38 -11.13
N THR A 277 -9.28 -3.90 -11.35
CA THR A 277 -9.77 -4.28 -12.69
C THR A 277 -11.06 -3.52 -12.99
N ILE A 278 -11.17 -2.99 -14.18
CA ILE A 278 -12.38 -2.28 -14.63
C ILE A 278 -13.54 -3.28 -14.71
N LYS A 279 -14.52 -3.10 -13.84
CA LYS A 279 -15.74 -3.91 -13.78
C LYS A 279 -16.83 -3.38 -14.72
N THR A 280 -16.92 -2.04 -14.85
CA THR A 280 -17.90 -1.34 -15.66
C THR A 280 -17.25 -0.15 -16.34
N ALA A 281 -17.63 0.10 -17.62
CA ALA A 281 -17.19 1.25 -18.41
C ALA A 281 -18.28 1.55 -19.44
N GLU A 282 -19.40 2.16 -18.98
CA GLU A 282 -20.63 2.34 -19.81
C GLU A 282 -21.49 3.48 -19.29
N TYR A 283 -22.55 3.81 -20.01
CA TYR A 283 -23.58 4.73 -19.55
C TYR A 283 -24.58 4.02 -18.63
N LYS A 284 -24.81 4.60 -17.43
CA LYS A 284 -25.80 4.12 -16.45
C LYS A 284 -26.86 5.19 -16.15
N ASN A 285 -28.12 4.78 -16.08
CA ASN A 285 -29.19 5.70 -15.71
C ASN A 285 -28.90 6.39 -14.37
N GLY A 286 -29.11 7.72 -14.34
CA GLY A 286 -28.79 8.53 -13.18
C GLY A 286 -27.32 8.94 -13.09
N TYR A 287 -26.40 8.02 -13.22
CA TYR A 287 -24.95 8.23 -13.09
C TYR A 287 -24.28 8.78 -14.37
N GLY A 288 -24.90 8.67 -15.54
CA GLY A 288 -24.28 9.04 -16.80
C GLY A 288 -23.17 8.07 -17.21
N LEU A 289 -22.15 8.56 -17.92
CA LEU A 289 -20.96 7.77 -18.23
C LEU A 289 -20.25 7.41 -16.92
N THR A 290 -20.08 6.12 -16.70
CA THR A 290 -19.66 5.55 -15.40
C THR A 290 -18.54 4.54 -15.57
N ILE A 291 -17.56 4.61 -14.68
CA ILE A 291 -16.53 3.59 -14.50
C ILE A 291 -16.69 3.00 -13.11
N VAL A 292 -16.56 1.68 -13.00
CA VAL A 292 -16.44 0.97 -11.72
C VAL A 292 -15.16 0.15 -11.76
N ILE A 293 -14.32 0.30 -10.75
CA ILE A 293 -13.10 -0.48 -10.54
C ILE A 293 -13.36 -1.45 -9.38
N ASP A 294 -13.09 -2.73 -9.63
CA ASP A 294 -13.04 -3.77 -8.61
C ASP A 294 -11.61 -3.88 -8.09
N HIS A 295 -11.41 -3.61 -6.81
CA HIS A 295 -10.11 -3.69 -6.11
C HIS A 295 -9.87 -5.05 -5.45
N GLY A 296 -10.85 -5.95 -5.51
CA GLY A 296 -10.86 -7.22 -4.80
C GLY A 296 -11.47 -7.12 -3.39
N HIS A 297 -11.65 -8.28 -2.75
CA HIS A 297 -12.24 -8.42 -1.41
C HIS A 297 -13.61 -7.74 -1.24
N GLY A 298 -14.36 -7.53 -2.31
CA GLY A 298 -15.66 -6.85 -2.33
C GLY A 298 -15.57 -5.33 -2.30
N LEU A 299 -14.38 -4.75 -2.46
CA LEU A 299 -14.17 -3.32 -2.48
C LEU A 299 -14.19 -2.79 -3.91
N GLU A 300 -15.01 -1.78 -4.16
CA GLU A 300 -15.17 -1.13 -5.47
C GLU A 300 -15.10 0.38 -5.33
N THR A 301 -14.64 1.06 -6.38
CA THR A 301 -14.78 2.51 -6.56
C THR A 301 -15.59 2.81 -7.81
N LEU A 302 -16.50 3.78 -7.71
CA LEU A 302 -17.36 4.23 -8.80
C LEU A 302 -17.08 5.69 -9.12
N TYR A 303 -16.97 5.99 -10.41
CA TYR A 303 -16.72 7.31 -10.97
C TYR A 303 -17.84 7.62 -11.95
N ALA A 304 -18.62 8.67 -11.69
CA ALA A 304 -19.80 9.01 -12.47
C ALA A 304 -19.83 10.44 -13.01
N HIS A 305 -20.80 10.74 -13.85
CA HIS A 305 -21.02 12.00 -14.58
C HIS A 305 -19.86 12.36 -15.52
N LEU A 306 -19.15 11.32 -16.05
CA LEU A 306 -18.00 11.52 -16.93
C LEU A 306 -18.43 12.12 -18.27
N SER A 307 -17.48 12.83 -18.93
CA SER A 307 -17.59 13.24 -20.32
C SER A 307 -16.91 12.24 -21.27
N GLU A 308 -15.92 11.48 -20.76
CA GLU A 308 -15.13 10.54 -21.56
C GLU A 308 -14.67 9.37 -20.70
N ILE A 309 -14.75 8.15 -21.23
CA ILE A 309 -14.19 6.91 -20.67
C ILE A 309 -12.96 6.54 -21.49
N LYS A 310 -11.80 6.31 -20.83
CA LYS A 310 -10.51 5.98 -21.48
C LYS A 310 -10.07 4.52 -21.28
N VAL A 311 -10.89 3.73 -20.62
CA VAL A 311 -10.60 2.34 -20.25
C VAL A 311 -11.71 1.41 -20.71
N LYS A 312 -11.44 0.10 -20.72
CA LYS A 312 -12.37 -0.94 -21.14
C LYS A 312 -12.61 -1.92 -20.00
N VAL A 313 -13.79 -2.55 -19.98
CA VAL A 313 -14.12 -3.64 -19.05
C VAL A 313 -13.06 -4.75 -19.14
N GLY A 314 -12.63 -5.26 -17.99
CA GLY A 314 -11.58 -6.26 -17.88
C GLY A 314 -10.13 -5.69 -17.89
N GLN A 315 -9.94 -4.41 -18.20
CA GLN A 315 -8.62 -3.78 -18.16
C GLN A 315 -8.12 -3.67 -16.72
N LYS A 316 -6.87 -4.08 -16.46
CA LYS A 316 -6.17 -3.82 -15.19
C LYS A 316 -5.67 -2.38 -15.19
N VAL A 317 -5.84 -1.71 -14.08
CA VAL A 317 -5.37 -0.35 -13.84
C VAL A 317 -4.59 -0.29 -12.53
N SER A 318 -3.59 0.58 -12.52
CA SER A 318 -2.83 0.91 -11.32
C SER A 318 -3.31 2.23 -10.71
N ALA A 319 -3.06 2.44 -9.43
CA ALA A 319 -3.33 3.70 -8.76
C ALA A 319 -2.74 4.88 -9.54
N SER A 320 -3.51 5.95 -9.69
CA SER A 320 -3.18 7.16 -10.46
C SER A 320 -3.24 7.03 -12.00
N ASP A 321 -3.54 5.87 -12.58
CA ASP A 321 -3.78 5.74 -14.01
C ASP A 321 -4.95 6.63 -14.45
N ALA A 322 -4.81 7.28 -15.60
CA ALA A 322 -5.86 8.13 -16.18
C ALA A 322 -6.97 7.25 -16.78
N ILE A 323 -8.18 7.28 -16.21
CA ILE A 323 -9.29 6.41 -16.60
C ILE A 323 -10.41 7.14 -17.36
N GLY A 324 -10.50 8.47 -17.25
CA GLY A 324 -11.55 9.26 -17.91
C GLY A 324 -11.42 10.75 -17.66
N MET A 325 -12.48 11.47 -18.01
CA MET A 325 -12.59 12.92 -17.81
C MET A 325 -13.90 13.27 -17.10
N THR A 326 -13.87 14.25 -16.19
CA THR A 326 -15.08 14.77 -15.55
C THR A 326 -16.01 15.41 -16.58
N GLY A 327 -17.30 15.29 -16.36
CA GLY A 327 -18.34 15.80 -17.24
C GLY A 327 -19.59 16.23 -16.51
N ASN A 328 -20.71 16.20 -17.25
CA ASN A 328 -22.04 16.58 -16.79
C ASN A 328 -23.10 15.62 -17.40
N THR A 329 -22.78 14.34 -17.52
CA THR A 329 -23.70 13.35 -18.06
C THR A 329 -24.58 12.74 -16.97
N GLY A 330 -25.75 12.21 -17.34
CA GLY A 330 -26.72 11.67 -16.39
C GLY A 330 -27.47 12.77 -15.62
N ILE A 331 -27.85 12.49 -14.37
CA ILE A 331 -28.52 13.46 -13.50
C ILE A 331 -27.49 14.29 -12.74
N SER A 332 -27.06 15.38 -13.33
CA SER A 332 -26.02 16.26 -12.81
C SER A 332 -26.37 17.71 -13.04
N THR A 333 -26.05 18.58 -12.08
CA THR A 333 -26.32 20.04 -12.14
C THR A 333 -25.20 20.84 -12.78
N GLY A 334 -24.03 20.23 -13.01
CA GLY A 334 -22.85 20.90 -13.57
C GLY A 334 -21.65 19.96 -13.65
N THR A 335 -20.55 20.43 -14.24
CA THR A 335 -19.35 19.61 -14.38
C THR A 335 -18.72 19.28 -13.05
N HIS A 336 -18.78 18.02 -12.65
CA HIS A 336 -18.15 17.48 -11.43
C HIS A 336 -17.87 16.00 -11.60
N LEU A 337 -17.17 15.40 -10.64
CA LEU A 337 -17.03 13.97 -10.46
C LEU A 337 -17.87 13.56 -9.26
N HIS A 338 -18.83 12.67 -9.45
CA HIS A 338 -19.43 11.89 -8.38
C HIS A 338 -18.58 10.65 -8.14
N PHE A 339 -18.06 10.52 -6.91
CA PHE A 339 -17.14 9.45 -6.51
C PHE A 339 -17.70 8.65 -5.35
N GLU A 340 -17.79 7.34 -5.53
CA GLU A 340 -18.23 6.43 -4.47
C GLU A 340 -17.16 5.40 -4.15
N THR A 341 -17.18 4.95 -2.91
CA THR A 341 -16.55 3.71 -2.46
C THR A 341 -17.63 2.76 -2.00
N ARG A 342 -17.55 1.51 -2.41
CA ARG A 342 -18.54 0.48 -2.09
C ARG A 342 -17.86 -0.75 -1.52
N PHE A 343 -18.47 -1.32 -0.49
CA PHE A 343 -18.04 -2.60 0.07
C PHE A 343 -19.21 -3.60 0.01
N ASN A 344 -18.99 -4.70 -0.74
CA ASN A 344 -20.02 -5.69 -1.06
C ASN A 344 -21.30 -5.05 -1.62
N GLY A 345 -21.14 -4.08 -2.52
CA GLY A 345 -22.21 -3.34 -3.17
C GLY A 345 -22.86 -2.25 -2.32
N LYS A 346 -22.53 -2.11 -1.03
CA LYS A 346 -23.05 -1.07 -0.13
C LYS A 346 -22.14 0.16 -0.16
N PRO A 347 -22.69 1.38 -0.32
CA PRO A 347 -21.91 2.61 -0.25
C PRO A 347 -21.28 2.78 1.14
N VAL A 348 -20.03 3.21 1.18
CA VAL A 348 -19.29 3.60 2.38
C VAL A 348 -18.70 4.99 2.18
N ASP A 349 -18.46 5.73 3.26
CA ASP A 349 -17.96 7.10 3.21
C ASP A 349 -16.55 7.16 2.56
N PRO A 350 -16.40 7.74 1.35
CA PRO A 350 -15.14 7.78 0.65
C PRO A 350 -14.05 8.58 1.41
N ILE A 351 -14.43 9.61 2.17
CA ILE A 351 -13.48 10.46 2.90
C ILE A 351 -12.86 9.66 4.03
N LYS A 352 -13.69 8.96 4.81
CA LYS A 352 -13.20 8.10 5.90
C LYS A 352 -12.32 6.98 5.39
N LEU A 353 -12.71 6.35 4.29
CA LEU A 353 -11.97 5.24 3.71
C LEU A 353 -10.59 5.68 3.19
N LEU A 354 -10.52 6.77 2.43
CA LEU A 354 -9.26 7.33 1.92
C LEU A 354 -8.34 7.82 3.06
N ALA A 355 -8.91 8.42 4.11
CA ALA A 355 -8.14 8.85 5.27
C ALA A 355 -7.52 7.65 5.99
N GLU A 356 -8.29 6.59 6.24
CA GLU A 356 -7.82 5.36 6.88
C GLU A 356 -6.75 4.66 6.05
N ALA A 357 -6.92 4.56 4.73
CA ALA A 357 -5.95 3.95 3.82
C ALA A 357 -4.58 4.65 3.86
N ASN A 358 -4.55 5.96 4.15
CA ASN A 358 -3.32 6.74 4.24
C ASN A 358 -2.73 6.79 5.66
N ASN A 359 -3.48 6.41 6.70
CA ASN A 359 -3.00 6.35 8.09
C ASN A 359 -2.24 5.06 8.43
N VAL A 360 -2.09 4.14 7.49
CA VAL A 360 -1.31 2.91 7.64
C VAL A 360 0.16 3.23 7.40
N ARG A 361 0.88 3.57 8.46
CA ARG A 361 2.34 3.63 8.51
C ARG A 361 2.91 2.54 9.39
#